data_dd1d3d83809e6c3353f0390f5a84e12a
#
_entry.id   dd1d3d83809e6c3353f0390f5a84e12a
#
_cell.length_a   1.000
_cell.length_b   1.000
_cell.length_c   1.000
_cell.angle_alpha   90.00
_cell.angle_beta   90.00
_cell.angle_gamma   90.00
#
_symmetry.space_group_name_H-M   'P 1'
#
loop_
_entity.id
_entity.type
_entity.pdbx_description
1 polymer ?
#
loop_
_entity_poly.entity_id
_entity_poly.type
_entity_poly.pdbx_seq_one_letter_code
_entity_poly.pdbx_strand_id
1 'polypeptide(L)'
;MIYYVNISAPKIGNGTKEMPFKFINDAAKIAKAGDEVLVAPGIYHEYVDPVNGGTEDARIVYKSEKPLGAKITGAETMNDWEHYKDNVWVCRVDNGVFGNYNPYTTMVGGDWYFAPVVRHTGAVYLKDRQLYEAETLEECIKGEVYAPSWEPEWSVYKWYTEQDKEKNQTVIYANFQGKNPTEEKVEINVRRNCFMPSKTGVNYITFSGFDVSKAATTWAPPAAYQDGMIGPHWSKGWIIEDCEVSNSKCCGISLGKYYDPEN
;
A
#
# COMPACT_ATOMS: atom_id res chain seq x y z
N MET A 1 -3.55 -27.66 -5.95
CA MET A 1 -2.07 -27.61 -6.12
C MET A 1 -1.51 -26.63 -5.12
N ILE A 2 -0.18 -26.72 -4.76
CA ILE A 2 0.45 -25.68 -3.92
C ILE A 2 1.46 -24.94 -4.79
N TYR A 3 1.33 -23.62 -4.86
CA TYR A 3 2.31 -22.71 -5.43
C TYR A 3 3.16 -22.09 -4.32
N TYR A 4 4.45 -22.17 -4.46
CA TYR A 4 5.41 -21.60 -3.50
C TYR A 4 5.90 -20.24 -4.00
N VAL A 5 5.94 -19.27 -3.09
CA VAL A 5 6.43 -17.93 -3.35
C VAL A 5 7.54 -17.58 -2.35
N ASN A 6 8.66 -17.06 -2.85
CA ASN A 6 9.77 -16.61 -2.02
C ASN A 6 10.46 -15.40 -2.65
N ILE A 7 10.46 -14.27 -1.95
CA ILE A 7 11.07 -13.01 -2.44
C ILE A 7 12.57 -13.15 -2.77
N SER A 8 13.27 -14.10 -2.13
CA SER A 8 14.67 -14.39 -2.41
C SER A 8 14.90 -15.30 -3.63
N ALA A 9 13.83 -15.80 -4.24
CA ALA A 9 13.94 -16.65 -5.42
C ALA A 9 14.45 -15.86 -6.65
N PRO A 10 15.05 -16.54 -7.64
CA PRO A 10 15.32 -15.94 -8.94
C PRO A 10 14.02 -15.40 -9.58
N LYS A 11 14.14 -14.39 -10.44
CA LYS A 11 12.99 -13.79 -11.11
C LYS A 11 12.16 -14.78 -11.95
N ILE A 12 12.81 -15.85 -12.44
CA ILE A 12 12.18 -16.89 -13.24
C ILE A 12 11.95 -18.12 -12.35
N GLY A 13 10.72 -18.25 -11.85
CA GLY A 13 10.23 -19.44 -11.14
C GLY A 13 9.01 -20.03 -11.84
N ASN A 14 8.62 -21.23 -11.44
CA ASN A 14 7.40 -21.90 -11.94
C ASN A 14 6.41 -22.24 -10.82
N GLY A 15 6.68 -21.78 -9.61
CA GLY A 15 5.82 -21.97 -8.44
C GLY A 15 5.95 -23.33 -7.76
N THR A 16 6.88 -24.21 -8.18
CA THR A 16 7.18 -25.42 -7.42
C THR A 16 8.06 -25.08 -6.18
N LYS A 17 8.17 -26.02 -5.27
CA LYS A 17 9.00 -25.85 -4.07
C LYS A 17 10.47 -25.62 -4.40
N GLU A 18 10.97 -26.28 -5.44
CA GLU A 18 12.34 -26.20 -5.96
C GLU A 18 12.59 -24.92 -6.76
N MET A 19 11.55 -24.40 -7.41
CA MET A 19 11.60 -23.20 -8.25
C MET A 19 10.43 -22.26 -7.93
N PRO A 20 10.38 -21.68 -6.71
CA PRO A 20 9.26 -20.84 -6.29
C PRO A 20 9.16 -19.57 -7.15
N PHE A 21 7.97 -19.02 -7.25
CA PHE A 21 7.80 -17.69 -7.79
C PHE A 21 8.48 -16.66 -6.87
N LYS A 22 8.96 -15.58 -7.45
CA LYS A 22 9.51 -14.46 -6.68
C LYS A 22 8.39 -13.59 -6.12
N PHE A 23 7.34 -13.36 -6.90
CA PHE A 23 6.25 -12.45 -6.59
C PHE A 23 4.95 -13.21 -6.34
N ILE A 24 4.17 -12.73 -5.38
CA ILE A 24 2.86 -13.31 -5.05
C ILE A 24 1.92 -13.16 -6.26
N ASN A 25 2.03 -12.04 -6.97
CA ASN A 25 1.19 -11.76 -8.13
C ASN A 25 1.42 -12.74 -9.30
N ASP A 26 2.58 -13.37 -9.40
CA ASP A 26 2.81 -14.41 -10.41
C ASP A 26 1.96 -15.67 -10.14
N ALA A 27 1.84 -16.05 -8.86
CA ALA A 27 0.93 -17.11 -8.45
C ALA A 27 -0.55 -16.69 -8.58
N ALA A 28 -0.87 -15.44 -8.22
CA ALA A 28 -2.23 -14.90 -8.27
C ALA A 28 -2.84 -14.91 -9.69
N LYS A 29 -2.00 -14.78 -10.73
CA LYS A 29 -2.43 -14.85 -12.12
C LYS A 29 -2.88 -16.25 -12.58
N ILE A 30 -2.40 -17.31 -11.93
CA ILE A 30 -2.59 -18.69 -12.40
C ILE A 30 -3.34 -19.59 -11.41
N ALA A 31 -3.34 -19.27 -10.13
CA ALA A 31 -4.04 -20.05 -9.10
C ALA A 31 -5.52 -20.21 -9.44
N LYS A 32 -6.06 -21.42 -9.22
CA LYS A 32 -7.43 -21.82 -9.54
C LYS A 32 -8.12 -22.41 -8.32
N ALA A 33 -9.40 -22.66 -8.45
CA ALA A 33 -10.21 -23.28 -7.39
C ALA A 33 -9.53 -24.54 -6.81
N GLY A 34 -9.35 -24.56 -5.48
CA GLY A 34 -8.67 -25.62 -4.73
C GLY A 34 -7.14 -25.50 -4.65
N ASP A 35 -6.55 -24.43 -5.21
CA ASP A 35 -5.11 -24.18 -5.10
C ASP A 35 -4.77 -23.40 -3.82
N GLU A 36 -3.53 -23.60 -3.34
CA GLU A 36 -2.93 -22.85 -2.25
C GLU A 36 -1.70 -22.10 -2.77
N VAL A 37 -1.56 -20.84 -2.38
CA VAL A 37 -0.37 -20.02 -2.60
C VAL A 37 0.31 -19.82 -1.25
N LEU A 38 1.41 -20.56 -1.03
CA LEU A 38 2.17 -20.54 0.21
C LEU A 38 3.35 -19.56 0.07
N VAL A 39 3.33 -18.51 0.89
CA VAL A 39 4.25 -17.37 0.79
C VAL A 39 5.26 -17.42 1.91
N ALA A 40 6.54 -17.55 1.55
CA ALA A 40 7.65 -17.54 2.50
C ALA A 40 7.80 -16.18 3.21
N PRO A 41 8.39 -16.14 4.41
CA PRO A 41 8.67 -14.88 5.10
C PRO A 41 9.52 -13.94 4.25
N GLY A 42 9.17 -12.64 4.27
CA GLY A 42 9.86 -11.59 3.51
C GLY A 42 8.98 -10.37 3.29
N ILE A 43 9.55 -9.32 2.70
CA ILE A 43 8.82 -8.09 2.37
C ILE A 43 8.56 -8.08 0.86
N TYR A 44 7.30 -8.02 0.52
CA TYR A 44 6.78 -8.03 -0.85
C TYR A 44 6.24 -6.65 -1.19
N HIS A 45 6.97 -5.93 -2.01
CA HIS A 45 6.58 -4.61 -2.53
C HIS A 45 5.70 -4.81 -3.76
N GLU A 46 4.42 -5.20 -3.52
CA GLU A 46 3.51 -5.60 -4.59
C GLU A 46 2.10 -5.04 -4.40
N TYR A 47 1.41 -4.92 -5.51
CA TYR A 47 -0.04 -5.01 -5.60
C TYR A 47 -0.39 -6.39 -6.14
N VAL A 48 -1.04 -7.20 -5.34
CA VAL A 48 -1.49 -8.55 -5.71
C VAL A 48 -2.92 -8.46 -6.23
N ASP A 49 -3.12 -8.84 -7.48
CA ASP A 49 -4.40 -8.84 -8.18
C ASP A 49 -4.83 -10.29 -8.51
N PRO A 50 -5.61 -10.95 -7.65
CA PRO A 50 -6.13 -12.28 -7.94
C PRO A 50 -7.05 -12.26 -9.16
N VAL A 51 -6.72 -13.08 -10.17
CA VAL A 51 -7.46 -13.13 -11.44
C VAL A 51 -8.63 -14.12 -11.40
N ASN A 52 -8.47 -15.21 -10.64
CA ASN A 52 -9.45 -16.29 -10.56
C ASN A 52 -10.04 -16.38 -9.15
N GLY A 53 -11.29 -16.79 -9.07
CA GLY A 53 -11.96 -17.17 -7.83
C GLY A 53 -11.97 -18.68 -7.60
N GLY A 54 -12.22 -19.07 -6.34
CA GLY A 54 -12.55 -20.43 -5.95
C GLY A 54 -14.05 -20.71 -6.01
N THR A 55 -14.43 -21.82 -5.40
CA THR A 55 -15.82 -22.19 -5.07
C THR A 55 -15.96 -22.41 -3.58
N GLU A 56 -17.18 -22.57 -3.08
CA GLU A 56 -17.42 -22.80 -1.66
C GLU A 56 -16.66 -24.02 -1.14
N ASP A 57 -16.63 -25.10 -1.92
CA ASP A 57 -15.97 -26.37 -1.58
C ASP A 57 -14.49 -26.42 -2.00
N ALA A 58 -14.03 -25.48 -2.84
CA ALA A 58 -12.67 -25.44 -3.38
C ALA A 58 -12.15 -24.01 -3.43
N ARG A 59 -11.86 -23.44 -2.28
CA ARG A 59 -11.34 -22.07 -2.13
C ARG A 59 -9.94 -21.94 -2.73
N ILE A 60 -9.56 -20.72 -3.15
CA ILE A 60 -8.14 -20.40 -3.37
C ILE A 60 -7.60 -19.83 -2.05
N VAL A 61 -6.53 -20.41 -1.54
CA VAL A 61 -5.94 -20.01 -0.26
C VAL A 61 -4.61 -19.32 -0.51
N TYR A 62 -4.51 -18.05 -0.09
CA TYR A 62 -3.24 -17.35 0.02
C TYR A 62 -2.84 -17.36 1.49
N LYS A 63 -1.67 -17.91 1.78
CA LYS A 63 -1.25 -18.13 3.17
C LYS A 63 0.21 -17.76 3.37
N SER A 64 0.49 -17.00 4.41
CA SER A 64 1.86 -16.83 4.89
C SER A 64 2.36 -18.13 5.53
N GLU A 65 3.53 -18.61 5.14
CA GLU A 65 4.15 -19.83 5.67
C GLU A 65 4.37 -19.75 7.19
N LYS A 66 4.69 -18.56 7.69
CA LYS A 66 4.78 -18.25 9.12
C LYS A 66 3.82 -17.12 9.46
N PRO A 67 3.12 -17.18 10.59
CA PRO A 67 2.21 -16.11 11.01
C PRO A 67 2.89 -14.75 10.92
N LEU A 68 2.30 -13.82 10.16
CA LEU A 68 2.78 -12.45 9.90
C LEU A 68 4.21 -12.37 9.32
N GLY A 69 4.74 -13.49 8.81
CA GLY A 69 6.08 -13.57 8.24
C GLY A 69 6.17 -12.98 6.83
N ALA A 70 5.15 -13.17 6.03
CA ALA A 70 5.03 -12.54 4.71
C ALA A 70 4.37 -11.17 4.86
N LYS A 71 5.11 -10.11 4.49
CA LYS A 71 4.68 -8.72 4.60
C LYS A 71 4.43 -8.16 3.22
N ILE A 72 3.19 -7.73 2.93
CA ILE A 72 2.85 -7.05 1.68
C ILE A 72 2.77 -5.55 1.96
N THR A 73 3.53 -4.75 1.22
CA THR A 73 3.56 -3.30 1.43
C THR A 73 3.24 -2.51 0.17
N GLY A 74 2.41 -1.49 0.33
CA GLY A 74 2.15 -0.49 -0.72
C GLY A 74 3.25 0.55 -0.87
N ALA A 75 4.28 0.51 -0.01
CA ALA A 75 5.37 1.48 -0.01
C ALA A 75 6.64 0.96 -0.70
N GLU A 76 7.52 1.90 -1.04
CA GLU A 76 8.91 1.66 -1.47
C GLU A 76 9.87 2.35 -0.50
N THR A 77 11.04 1.74 -0.28
CA THR A 77 12.13 2.36 0.47
C THR A 77 12.84 3.38 -0.39
N MET A 78 13.03 4.58 0.12
CA MET A 78 13.71 5.67 -0.57
C MET A 78 15.06 5.95 0.09
N ASN A 79 16.14 5.84 -0.70
CA ASN A 79 17.50 6.07 -0.23
C ASN A 79 18.13 7.35 -0.82
N ASP A 80 17.54 7.91 -1.87
CA ASP A 80 18.09 9.04 -2.64
C ASP A 80 17.58 10.39 -2.08
N TRP A 81 17.78 10.59 -0.78
CA TRP A 81 17.47 11.83 -0.08
C TRP A 81 18.68 12.78 -0.13
N GLU A 82 18.44 14.02 -0.57
CA GLU A 82 19.40 15.11 -0.60
C GLU A 82 19.03 16.15 0.46
N HIS A 83 20.02 16.69 1.19
CA HIS A 83 19.76 17.78 2.11
C HIS A 83 19.28 19.02 1.36
N TYR A 84 18.15 19.56 1.77
CA TYR A 84 17.57 20.76 1.14
C TYR A 84 17.83 22.02 1.97
N LYS A 85 17.25 22.09 3.15
CA LYS A 85 17.38 23.27 4.04
C LYS A 85 17.00 22.89 5.47
N ASP A 86 17.75 23.39 6.46
CA ASP A 86 17.52 23.14 7.89
C ASP A 86 17.39 21.62 8.17
N ASN A 87 16.25 21.17 8.67
CA ASN A 87 15.99 19.74 8.93
C ASN A 87 15.25 19.05 7.76
N VAL A 88 15.10 19.75 6.63
CA VAL A 88 14.35 19.23 5.46
C VAL A 88 15.29 18.62 4.46
N TRP A 89 14.88 17.46 3.97
CA TRP A 89 15.50 16.73 2.90
C TRP A 89 14.52 16.61 1.73
N VAL A 90 15.04 16.39 0.54
CA VAL A 90 14.25 16.26 -0.68
C VAL A 90 14.57 14.95 -1.39
N CYS A 91 13.54 14.27 -1.85
CA CYS A 91 13.63 13.11 -2.73
C CYS A 91 12.86 13.38 -4.02
N ARG A 92 13.43 12.98 -5.16
CA ARG A 92 12.81 13.13 -6.48
C ARG A 92 12.51 11.76 -7.06
N VAL A 93 11.24 11.52 -7.34
CA VAL A 93 10.74 10.23 -7.80
C VAL A 93 10.22 10.38 -9.22
N ASP A 94 10.71 9.56 -10.14
CA ASP A 94 10.16 9.50 -11.50
C ASP A 94 8.69 9.08 -11.45
N ASN A 95 7.81 9.80 -12.16
CA ASN A 95 6.38 9.52 -12.14
C ASN A 95 6.01 8.15 -12.75
N GLY A 96 6.90 7.54 -13.52
CA GLY A 96 6.73 6.17 -14.00
C GLY A 96 6.65 5.11 -12.90
N VAL A 97 7.22 5.41 -11.72
CA VAL A 97 7.12 4.52 -10.53
C VAL A 97 5.67 4.32 -10.10
N PHE A 98 4.83 5.33 -10.27
CA PHE A 98 3.42 5.30 -9.84
C PHE A 98 2.46 4.70 -10.88
N GLY A 99 2.94 4.43 -12.11
CA GLY A 99 2.08 3.95 -13.19
C GLY A 99 0.94 4.93 -13.50
N ASN A 100 -0.28 4.47 -13.40
CA ASN A 100 -1.49 5.27 -13.65
C ASN A 100 -2.11 5.90 -12.38
N TYR A 101 -1.49 5.72 -11.23
CA TYR A 101 -1.98 6.24 -9.94
C TYR A 101 -0.83 6.86 -9.14
N ASN A 102 -0.74 8.19 -9.18
CA ASN A 102 0.25 8.92 -8.38
C ASN A 102 -0.39 9.43 -7.07
N PRO A 103 -0.02 8.86 -5.90
CA PRO A 103 -0.56 9.27 -4.61
C PRO A 103 -0.28 10.73 -4.24
N TYR A 104 0.76 11.32 -4.79
CA TYR A 104 1.20 12.69 -4.52
C TYR A 104 0.55 13.75 -5.42
N THR A 105 -0.35 13.32 -6.29
CA THR A 105 -1.25 14.18 -7.09
C THR A 105 -2.72 13.83 -6.89
N THR A 106 -3.00 12.75 -6.18
CA THR A 106 -4.36 12.28 -5.91
C THR A 106 -4.78 12.73 -4.52
N MET A 107 -5.87 13.51 -4.46
CA MET A 107 -6.40 14.02 -3.19
C MET A 107 -7.36 13.02 -2.55
N VAL A 108 -7.33 12.96 -1.22
CA VAL A 108 -8.37 12.25 -0.45
C VAL A 108 -9.68 13.02 -0.59
N GLY A 109 -10.71 12.36 -1.07
CA GLY A 109 -12.00 13.00 -1.28
C GLY A 109 -13.04 12.02 -1.81
N GLY A 110 -14.27 12.47 -1.91
CA GLY A 110 -15.41 11.70 -2.39
C GLY A 110 -16.70 12.10 -1.66
N ASP A 111 -17.78 11.43 -1.99
CA ASP A 111 -19.08 11.67 -1.36
C ASP A 111 -18.96 11.57 0.17
N TRP A 112 -19.61 12.48 0.88
CA TRP A 112 -19.63 12.56 2.35
C TRP A 112 -18.26 12.88 3.00
N TYR A 113 -17.29 13.32 2.21
CA TYR A 113 -16.01 13.80 2.73
C TYR A 113 -16.05 15.32 2.96
N PHE A 114 -16.17 15.74 4.21
CA PHE A 114 -16.32 17.15 4.62
C PHE A 114 -15.13 17.62 5.46
N ALA A 115 -13.93 17.30 5.04
CA ALA A 115 -12.74 17.77 5.75
C ALA A 115 -12.46 19.24 5.43
N PRO A 116 -12.09 20.05 6.43
CA PRO A 116 -11.71 21.45 6.22
C PRO A 116 -10.41 21.60 5.41
N VAL A 117 -9.57 20.58 5.42
CA VAL A 117 -8.31 20.53 4.69
C VAL A 117 -8.22 19.23 3.91
N VAL A 118 -7.93 19.35 2.62
CA VAL A 118 -7.76 18.19 1.75
C VAL A 118 -6.28 17.78 1.76
N ARG A 119 -6.04 16.47 1.82
CA ARG A 119 -4.70 15.87 1.84
C ARG A 119 -4.53 14.92 0.67
N HIS A 120 -3.28 14.72 0.25
CA HIS A 120 -2.96 13.70 -0.75
C HIS A 120 -3.15 12.29 -0.18
N THR A 121 -3.36 11.31 -1.07
CA THR A 121 -3.31 9.90 -0.69
C THR A 121 -1.88 9.41 -0.45
N GLY A 122 -0.90 10.23 -0.80
CA GLY A 122 0.51 10.05 -0.51
C GLY A 122 0.83 10.07 1.00
N ALA A 123 1.93 9.43 1.37
CA ALA A 123 2.47 9.45 2.72
C ALA A 123 3.98 9.18 2.73
N VAL A 124 4.67 9.76 3.69
CA VAL A 124 6.08 9.49 4.00
C VAL A 124 6.15 8.84 5.37
N TYR A 125 6.96 7.80 5.49
CA TYR A 125 7.14 7.03 6.73
C TYR A 125 8.60 7.07 7.17
N LEU A 126 8.83 7.33 8.45
CA LEU A 126 10.13 7.17 9.11
C LEU A 126 10.01 6.03 10.13
N LYS A 127 10.74 4.94 9.94
CA LYS A 127 10.67 3.74 10.81
C LYS A 127 9.23 3.27 11.03
N ASP A 128 8.50 3.09 9.95
CA ASP A 128 7.11 2.65 9.92
C ASP A 128 6.08 3.64 10.47
N ARG A 129 6.50 4.81 10.96
CA ARG A 129 5.60 5.85 11.46
C ARG A 129 5.40 6.95 10.43
N GLN A 130 4.13 7.25 10.12
CA GLN A 130 3.76 8.25 9.11
C GLN A 130 4.07 9.67 9.60
N LEU A 131 4.62 10.50 8.69
CA LEU A 131 4.80 11.93 8.89
C LEU A 131 3.50 12.69 8.59
N TYR A 132 3.35 13.87 9.16
CA TYR A 132 2.23 14.79 8.87
C TYR A 132 2.45 15.51 7.54
N GLU A 133 1.40 15.63 6.75
CA GLU A 133 1.43 16.41 5.52
C GLU A 133 1.26 17.91 5.82
N ALA A 134 2.20 18.71 5.33
CA ALA A 134 2.15 20.16 5.36
C ALA A 134 1.38 20.72 4.16
N GLU A 135 0.74 21.86 4.31
CA GLU A 135 0.02 22.54 3.22
C GLU A 135 0.97 23.33 2.32
N THR A 136 2.11 23.74 2.88
CA THR A 136 3.14 24.50 2.17
C THR A 136 4.54 24.00 2.51
N LEU A 137 5.49 24.26 1.61
CA LEU A 137 6.90 23.98 1.87
C LEU A 137 7.42 24.74 3.09
N GLU A 138 6.95 25.97 3.30
CA GLU A 138 7.33 26.78 4.46
C GLU A 138 6.89 26.12 5.78
N GLU A 139 5.67 25.60 5.84
CA GLU A 139 5.18 24.83 7.00
C GLU A 139 6.01 23.56 7.23
N CYS A 140 6.39 22.86 6.17
CA CYS A 140 7.28 21.71 6.25
C CYS A 140 8.65 22.09 6.84
N ILE A 141 9.24 23.20 6.37
CA ILE A 141 10.53 23.69 6.86
C ILE A 141 10.44 24.07 8.33
N LYS A 142 9.42 24.81 8.75
CA LYS A 142 9.25 25.23 10.15
C LYS A 142 9.10 24.05 11.09
N GLY A 143 8.41 23.00 10.70
CA GLY A 143 8.19 21.83 11.53
C GLY A 143 7.56 22.16 12.89
N GLU A 144 6.60 23.09 12.90
CA GLU A 144 5.92 23.52 14.12
C GLU A 144 4.97 22.43 14.64
N VAL A 145 4.83 22.38 15.97
CA VAL A 145 3.90 21.47 16.66
C VAL A 145 2.45 21.80 16.28
N TYR A 146 1.69 20.79 15.93
CA TYR A 146 0.25 20.87 15.78
C TYR A 146 -0.43 20.36 17.06
N ALA A 147 -0.72 21.29 17.99
CA ALA A 147 -1.23 20.97 19.31
C ALA A 147 -2.56 20.17 19.33
N PRO A 148 -3.49 20.32 18.35
CA PRO A 148 -4.71 19.51 18.30
C PRO A 148 -4.49 18.05 17.85
N SER A 149 -3.27 17.67 17.48
CA SER A 149 -2.94 16.29 17.11
C SER A 149 -3.10 15.33 18.30
N TRP A 150 -3.39 14.06 18.01
CA TRP A 150 -3.32 12.97 18.98
C TRP A 150 -1.89 12.71 19.46
N GLU A 151 -0.89 13.10 18.65
CA GLU A 151 0.54 12.94 18.91
C GLU A 151 1.27 14.25 18.59
N PRO A 152 1.11 15.31 19.41
CA PRO A 152 1.66 16.62 19.12
C PRO A 152 3.18 16.62 18.93
N GLU A 153 3.91 15.82 19.70
CA GLU A 153 5.38 15.74 19.63
C GLU A 153 5.84 15.13 18.29
N TRP A 154 5.02 14.29 17.65
CA TRP A 154 5.31 13.71 16.35
C TRP A 154 4.89 14.63 15.20
N SER A 155 3.99 15.54 15.42
CA SER A 155 3.46 16.44 14.38
C SER A 155 4.49 17.42 13.81
N VAL A 156 5.67 17.53 14.42
CA VAL A 156 6.81 18.29 13.90
C VAL A 156 7.47 17.62 12.70
N TYR A 157 7.34 16.29 12.58
CA TYR A 157 7.80 15.55 11.41
C TYR A 157 6.79 15.75 10.28
N LYS A 158 7.15 16.59 9.32
CA LYS A 158 6.26 16.99 8.23
C LYS A 158 6.82 16.62 6.87
N TRP A 159 5.94 16.47 5.91
CA TRP A 159 6.31 16.32 4.51
C TRP A 159 5.43 17.21 3.63
N TYR A 160 5.94 17.58 2.46
CA TYR A 160 5.27 18.37 1.44
C TYR A 160 5.64 17.83 0.06
N THR A 161 4.79 18.04 -0.93
CA THR A 161 5.06 17.58 -2.30
C THR A 161 4.68 18.62 -3.34
N GLU A 162 5.40 18.56 -4.45
CA GLU A 162 5.09 19.29 -5.67
C GLU A 162 5.49 18.47 -6.90
N GLN A 163 5.07 18.92 -8.09
CA GLN A 163 5.37 18.23 -9.34
C GLN A 163 6.37 19.05 -10.17
N ASP A 164 7.50 18.45 -10.51
CA ASP A 164 8.39 18.93 -11.57
C ASP A 164 7.87 18.37 -12.91
N LYS A 165 7.09 19.20 -13.62
CA LYS A 165 6.46 18.81 -14.89
C LYS A 165 7.48 18.70 -16.04
N GLU A 166 8.59 19.45 -15.98
CA GLU A 166 9.63 19.42 -17.02
C GLU A 166 10.39 18.10 -16.99
N LYS A 167 10.65 17.58 -15.77
CA LYS A 167 11.37 16.33 -15.56
C LYS A 167 10.45 15.12 -15.37
N ASN A 168 9.14 15.33 -15.35
CA ASN A 168 8.15 14.29 -15.05
C ASN A 168 8.42 13.60 -13.68
N GLN A 169 8.65 14.41 -12.65
CA GLN A 169 8.99 13.91 -11.31
C GLN A 169 8.04 14.44 -10.25
N THR A 170 7.78 13.61 -9.26
CA THR A 170 7.24 14.00 -7.97
C THR A 170 8.39 14.38 -7.06
N VAL A 171 8.36 15.60 -6.53
CA VAL A 171 9.33 16.13 -5.57
C VAL A 171 8.73 16.06 -4.19
N ILE A 172 9.38 15.35 -3.28
CA ILE A 172 8.92 15.14 -1.90
C ILE A 172 9.94 15.78 -0.96
N TYR A 173 9.49 16.73 -0.16
CA TYR A 173 10.25 17.35 0.91
C TYR A 173 9.81 16.74 2.24
N ALA A 174 10.74 16.40 3.12
CA ALA A 174 10.41 15.88 4.43
C ALA A 174 11.35 16.42 5.52
N ASN A 175 10.75 16.86 6.60
CA ASN A 175 11.44 17.37 7.79
C ASN A 175 11.65 16.20 8.76
N PHE A 176 12.90 15.77 8.90
CA PHE A 176 13.26 14.63 9.73
C PHE A 176 13.78 15.03 11.13
N GLN A 177 13.64 16.31 11.51
CA GLN A 177 14.00 16.79 12.84
C GLN A 177 15.44 16.45 13.25
N GLY A 178 16.39 16.71 12.34
CA GLY A 178 17.83 16.46 12.56
C GLY A 178 18.29 15.02 12.33
N LYS A 179 17.40 14.09 11.97
CA LYS A 179 17.79 12.73 11.56
C LYS A 179 18.27 12.74 10.11
N ASN A 180 19.24 11.90 9.81
CA ASN A 180 19.72 11.69 8.44
C ASN A 180 18.89 10.57 7.78
N PRO A 181 18.02 10.87 6.79
CA PRO A 181 17.17 9.85 6.16
C PRO A 181 17.95 8.80 5.35
N THR A 182 19.21 9.07 4.99
CA THR A 182 20.05 8.08 4.30
C THR A 182 20.58 6.97 5.24
N GLU A 183 20.47 7.20 6.56
CA GLU A 183 20.87 6.24 7.60
C GLU A 183 19.64 5.61 8.28
N GLU A 184 18.45 6.03 7.88
CA GLU A 184 17.20 5.60 8.47
C GLU A 184 16.32 4.86 7.44
N LYS A 185 15.42 4.02 7.91
CA LYS A 185 14.39 3.43 7.04
C LYS A 185 13.34 4.50 6.73
N VAL A 186 13.39 5.06 5.52
CA VAL A 186 12.39 5.99 5.02
C VAL A 186 11.66 5.38 3.84
N GLU A 187 10.34 5.39 3.87
CA GLU A 187 9.48 4.81 2.85
C GLU A 187 8.43 5.82 2.38
N ILE A 188 8.00 5.66 1.16
CA ILE A 188 6.85 6.38 0.58
C ILE A 188 5.83 5.38 0.04
N ASN A 189 4.54 5.63 0.21
CA ASN A 189 3.55 4.79 -0.42
C ASN A 189 3.46 5.09 -1.93
N VAL A 190 3.38 4.03 -2.72
CA VAL A 190 3.33 4.13 -4.19
C VAL A 190 2.18 3.34 -4.81
N ARG A 191 1.56 2.42 -4.02
CA ARG A 191 0.48 1.54 -4.49
C ARG A 191 -0.83 1.88 -3.80
N ARG A 192 -1.87 1.87 -4.58
CA ARG A 192 -3.23 2.13 -4.09
C ARG A 192 -3.74 1.01 -3.18
N ASN A 193 -3.46 -0.24 -3.55
CA ASN A 193 -3.89 -1.45 -2.85
C ASN A 193 -2.71 -2.39 -2.63
N CYS A 194 -2.86 -3.37 -1.72
CA CYS A 194 -1.89 -4.43 -1.51
C CYS A 194 -2.43 -5.78 -2.00
N PHE A 195 -3.67 -6.16 -1.64
CA PHE A 195 -4.28 -7.41 -2.05
C PHE A 195 -5.77 -7.20 -2.36
N MET A 196 -6.09 -7.00 -3.61
CA MET A 196 -7.45 -6.69 -4.05
C MET A 196 -7.63 -7.06 -5.52
N PRO A 197 -8.65 -7.82 -5.92
CA PRO A 197 -8.89 -8.09 -7.34
C PRO A 197 -9.29 -6.81 -8.07
N SER A 198 -8.79 -6.64 -9.28
CA SER A 198 -9.14 -5.50 -10.15
C SER A 198 -10.56 -5.57 -10.70
N LYS A 199 -11.23 -6.72 -10.57
CA LYS A 199 -12.60 -6.97 -11.03
C LYS A 199 -13.45 -7.64 -9.97
N THR A 200 -14.74 -7.52 -10.08
CA THR A 200 -15.73 -8.25 -9.27
C THR A 200 -15.80 -9.74 -9.65
N GLY A 201 -16.48 -10.55 -8.83
CA GLY A 201 -16.70 -11.97 -9.12
C GLY A 201 -15.51 -12.90 -8.85
N VAL A 202 -14.43 -12.42 -8.25
CA VAL A 202 -13.29 -13.23 -7.79
C VAL A 202 -13.62 -13.83 -6.43
N ASN A 203 -14.49 -14.82 -6.41
CA ASN A 203 -15.15 -15.33 -5.22
C ASN A 203 -14.29 -16.34 -4.44
N TYR A 204 -14.67 -16.61 -3.18
CA TYR A 204 -14.17 -17.71 -2.36
C TYR A 204 -12.64 -17.76 -2.22
N ILE A 205 -12.04 -16.64 -1.90
CA ILE A 205 -10.62 -16.54 -1.54
C ILE A 205 -10.49 -16.59 -0.01
N THR A 206 -9.47 -17.29 0.47
CA THR A 206 -8.96 -17.18 1.85
C THR A 206 -7.62 -16.47 1.81
N PHE A 207 -7.47 -15.41 2.59
CA PHE A 207 -6.24 -14.64 2.77
C PHE A 207 -5.84 -14.70 4.24
N SER A 208 -4.75 -15.39 4.56
CA SER A 208 -4.45 -15.79 5.95
C SER A 208 -2.99 -15.55 6.34
N GLY A 209 -2.80 -14.94 7.51
CA GLY A 209 -1.51 -14.85 8.20
C GLY A 209 -0.54 -13.80 7.69
N PHE A 210 -0.98 -12.81 6.93
CA PHE A 210 -0.14 -11.75 6.36
C PHE A 210 -0.06 -10.50 7.26
N ASP A 211 1.08 -9.82 7.21
CA ASP A 211 1.23 -8.42 7.61
C ASP A 211 1.09 -7.54 6.35
N VAL A 212 0.11 -6.62 6.35
CA VAL A 212 -0.19 -5.78 5.17
C VAL A 212 -0.21 -4.32 5.57
N SER A 213 0.53 -3.47 4.82
CA SER A 213 0.70 -2.08 5.26
C SER A 213 0.94 -1.08 4.15
N LYS A 214 0.74 0.20 4.48
CA LYS A 214 1.23 1.40 3.76
C LYS A 214 0.68 1.57 2.35
N ALA A 215 -0.59 1.22 2.12
CA ALA A 215 -1.24 1.53 0.85
C ALA A 215 -1.79 2.97 0.80
N ALA A 216 -1.76 3.54 -0.39
CA ALA A 216 -2.27 4.87 -0.69
C ALA A 216 -3.77 4.85 -1.05
N THR A 217 -4.57 4.22 -0.18
CA THR A 217 -6.02 4.10 -0.41
C THR A 217 -6.72 5.45 -0.39
N THR A 218 -7.80 5.56 -1.15
CA THR A 218 -8.67 6.74 -1.16
C THR A 218 -9.73 6.67 -0.07
N TRP A 219 -10.50 7.74 0.07
CA TRP A 219 -11.73 7.74 0.85
C TRP A 219 -12.71 6.69 0.31
N ALA A 220 -13.38 5.97 1.21
CA ALA A 220 -14.35 4.94 0.87
C ALA A 220 -15.77 5.38 1.28
N PRO A 221 -16.45 6.21 0.47
CA PRO A 221 -17.77 6.73 0.82
C PRO A 221 -18.84 5.64 0.82
N PRO A 222 -19.87 5.74 1.69
CA PRO A 222 -20.90 4.70 1.82
C PRO A 222 -21.72 4.43 0.55
N ALA A 223 -21.79 5.39 -0.36
CA ALA A 223 -22.64 5.35 -1.54
C ALA A 223 -21.91 5.16 -2.87
N ALA A 224 -20.58 4.96 -2.85
CA ALA A 224 -19.76 4.80 -4.04
C ALA A 224 -18.78 3.61 -3.89
N TYR A 225 -17.93 3.44 -4.89
CA TYR A 225 -16.89 2.43 -4.86
C TYR A 225 -16.00 2.59 -3.63
N GLN A 226 -15.82 1.48 -2.91
CA GLN A 226 -15.03 1.43 -1.70
C GLN A 226 -13.74 0.66 -1.95
N ASP A 227 -12.64 1.37 -1.84
CA ASP A 227 -11.30 0.86 -2.12
C ASP A 227 -10.53 0.67 -0.82
N GLY A 228 -10.15 -0.54 -0.51
CA GLY A 228 -9.35 -0.90 0.65
C GLY A 228 -7.93 -1.29 0.28
N MET A 229 -7.05 -1.32 1.25
CA MET A 229 -5.73 -1.93 1.09
C MET A 229 -5.86 -3.42 0.80
N ILE A 230 -6.83 -4.07 1.45
CA ILE A 230 -7.28 -5.44 1.19
C ILE A 230 -8.79 -5.41 0.97
N GLY A 231 -9.29 -6.26 0.09
CA GLY A 231 -10.73 -6.47 -0.01
C GLY A 231 -11.16 -7.34 -1.17
N PRO A 232 -12.40 -7.85 -1.11
CA PRO A 232 -12.95 -8.73 -2.13
C PRO A 232 -13.41 -8.02 -3.40
N HIS A 233 -13.43 -6.69 -3.44
CA HIS A 233 -14.00 -5.93 -4.54
C HIS A 233 -15.38 -6.45 -4.94
N TRP A 234 -16.31 -6.48 -3.95
CA TRP A 234 -17.69 -6.97 -4.13
C TRP A 234 -17.83 -8.46 -4.49
N SER A 235 -16.74 -9.25 -4.40
CA SER A 235 -16.81 -10.70 -4.57
C SER A 235 -17.31 -11.37 -3.28
N LYS A 236 -17.93 -12.54 -3.38
CA LYS A 236 -18.54 -13.24 -2.24
C LYS A 236 -17.62 -14.30 -1.64
N GLY A 237 -17.93 -14.68 -0.40
CA GLY A 237 -17.32 -15.83 0.27
C GLY A 237 -15.85 -15.67 0.63
N TRP A 238 -15.32 -14.44 0.74
CA TRP A 238 -13.95 -14.20 1.20
C TRP A 238 -13.79 -14.46 2.68
N ILE A 239 -12.61 -14.93 3.06
CA ILE A 239 -12.13 -15.05 4.44
C ILE A 239 -10.81 -14.29 4.52
N ILE A 240 -10.73 -13.32 5.43
CA ILE A 240 -9.51 -12.61 5.80
C ILE A 240 -9.28 -12.89 7.27
N GLU A 241 -8.21 -13.59 7.59
CA GLU A 241 -7.97 -14.09 8.94
C GLU A 241 -6.50 -14.03 9.34
N ASP A 242 -6.24 -13.94 10.65
CA ASP A 242 -4.90 -13.96 11.25
C ASP A 242 -3.93 -12.94 10.65
N CYS A 243 -4.46 -11.81 10.15
CA CYS A 243 -3.69 -10.77 9.48
C CYS A 243 -3.51 -9.55 10.38
N GLU A 244 -2.36 -8.88 10.23
CA GLU A 244 -2.15 -7.51 10.69
C GLU A 244 -2.32 -6.55 9.51
N VAL A 245 -3.14 -5.50 9.69
CA VAL A 245 -3.43 -4.49 8.65
C VAL A 245 -3.20 -3.11 9.24
N SER A 246 -2.19 -2.41 8.73
CA SER A 246 -1.73 -1.15 9.34
C SER A 246 -1.37 -0.08 8.33
N ASN A 247 -1.35 1.18 8.75
CA ASN A 247 -0.85 2.31 7.96
C ASN A 247 -1.49 2.47 6.57
N SER A 248 -2.75 2.06 6.39
CA SER A 248 -3.49 2.47 5.20
C SER A 248 -3.76 3.99 5.25
N LYS A 249 -3.70 4.68 4.12
CA LYS A 249 -3.98 6.13 4.12
C LYS A 249 -5.42 6.42 4.57
N CYS A 250 -6.39 5.67 4.05
CA CYS A 250 -7.79 5.78 4.45
C CYS A 250 -8.33 4.43 4.90
N CYS A 251 -8.72 3.55 3.97
CA CYS A 251 -9.39 2.31 4.28
C CYS A 251 -8.42 1.12 4.32
N GLY A 252 -8.32 0.42 5.44
CA GLY A 252 -7.53 -0.80 5.56
C GLY A 252 -8.17 -1.98 4.85
N ILE A 253 -9.39 -2.33 5.26
CA ILE A 253 -10.16 -3.44 4.67
C ILE A 253 -11.50 -2.88 4.21
N SER A 254 -11.86 -3.12 2.95
CA SER A 254 -13.18 -2.81 2.43
C SER A 254 -13.80 -4.04 1.79
N LEU A 255 -15.10 -4.20 1.93
CA LEU A 255 -15.84 -5.26 1.24
C LEU A 255 -16.07 -4.91 -0.24
N GLY A 256 -15.79 -3.66 -0.61
CA GLY A 256 -16.19 -3.06 -1.84
C GLY A 256 -17.69 -2.77 -1.80
N LYS A 257 -18.09 -1.59 -2.19
CA LYS A 257 -19.49 -1.33 -2.42
C LYS A 257 -19.64 -0.75 -3.79
N TYR A 258 -20.09 -1.56 -4.69
CA TYR A 258 -20.62 -1.06 -5.92
C TYR A 258 -21.67 -2.01 -6.45
N TYR A 259 -22.78 -1.47 -6.88
CA TYR A 259 -23.79 -2.25 -7.55
C TYR A 259 -23.28 -2.58 -8.95
N ASP A 260 -23.01 -3.84 -9.18
CA ASP A 260 -22.75 -4.37 -10.51
C ASP A 260 -23.98 -5.19 -10.91
N PRO A 261 -24.77 -4.74 -11.89
CA PRO A 261 -25.98 -5.43 -12.29
C PRO A 261 -25.71 -6.81 -12.94
N GLU A 262 -24.45 -7.10 -13.26
CA GLU A 262 -24.07 -8.37 -13.90
C GLU A 262 -23.56 -9.42 -12.89
N ASN A 263 -23.47 -9.08 -11.58
CA ASN A 263 -23.02 -9.98 -10.51
C ASN A 263 -24.09 -10.21 -9.44
#